data_98f16d5f5a3945ebf17285ac7f2a1e03
#
_entry.id   98f16d5f5a3945ebf17285ac7f2a1e03
#
_cell.length_a   1.000
_cell.length_b   1.000
_cell.length_c   1.000
_cell.angle_alpha   90.00
_cell.angle_beta   90.00
_cell.angle_gamma   90.00
#
_symmetry.space_group_name_H-M   'P 1'
#
loop_
_entity.id
_entity.type
_entity.pdbx_description
1 polymer ?
#
loop_
_entity_poly.entity_id
_entity_poly.type
_entity_poly.pdbx_seq_one_letter_code
_entity_poly.pdbx_strand_id
1 'polypeptide(L)'
;MNRLLYFTGYRMVAQEWLGRKLESSVYFEPDDQGLDLFSAYLRSFRGEPVRLMVDLIEEEFRQVRIPFLRGADRRAILKRNYAKYFRNSRYRHAISQSVEKKTRKEENLLLMGLTNQYLLEPWLKIIEDTRTPLSGIVS
;
A
#
# COMPACT_ATOMS: atom_id res chain seq x y z
N MET A 1 6.43 -14.04 12.61
CA MET A 1 5.87 -12.79 13.18
C MET A 1 5.05 -12.07 12.14
N ASN A 2 3.84 -11.68 12.49
CA ASN A 2 2.97 -10.94 11.59
C ASN A 2 3.06 -9.45 11.88
N ARG A 3 3.23 -8.64 10.83
CA ARG A 3 3.27 -7.19 10.94
C ARG A 3 2.01 -6.58 10.33
N LEU A 4 1.35 -5.74 11.13
CA LEU A 4 0.15 -5.03 10.74
C LEU A 4 0.43 -3.52 10.79
N LEU A 5 0.15 -2.84 9.70
CA LEU A 5 0.14 -1.38 9.65
C LEU A 5 -1.31 -0.93 9.73
N TYR A 6 -1.62 -0.07 10.68
CA TYR A 6 -2.97 0.45 10.87
C TYR A 6 -2.96 1.96 10.73
N PHE A 7 -3.63 2.45 9.68
CA PHE A 7 -3.81 3.87 9.44
C PHE A 7 -5.16 4.31 9.99
N THR A 8 -5.11 5.17 11.00
CA THR A 8 -6.31 5.62 11.74
C THR A 8 -6.99 6.85 11.13
N GLY A 9 -6.59 7.27 9.92
CA GLY A 9 -7.02 8.51 9.30
C GLY A 9 -6.14 9.70 9.65
N TYR A 10 -5.25 9.54 10.63
CA TYR A 10 -4.36 10.59 11.11
C TYR A 10 -2.93 10.09 11.24
N ARG A 11 -2.70 9.03 12.01
CA ARG A 11 -1.36 8.48 12.25
C ARG A 11 -1.28 7.04 11.79
N MET A 12 -0.06 6.55 11.61
CA MET A 12 0.21 5.15 11.31
C MET A 12 0.64 4.44 12.58
N VAL A 13 0.08 3.26 12.81
CA VAL A 13 0.46 2.38 13.92
C VAL A 13 1.02 1.09 13.32
N ALA A 14 2.23 0.70 13.75
CA ALA A 14 2.83 -0.56 13.36
C ALA A 14 2.73 -1.53 14.52
N GLN A 15 2.10 -2.66 14.30
CA GLN A 15 1.94 -3.73 15.29
C GLN A 15 2.66 -4.98 14.85
N GLU A 16 3.34 -5.62 15.77
CA GLU A 16 3.99 -6.91 15.56
C GLU A 16 3.31 -7.95 16.43
N TRP A 17 2.84 -9.02 15.79
CA TRP A 17 2.11 -10.09 16.43
C TRP A 17 2.83 -11.41 16.29
N LEU A 18 2.97 -12.15 17.42
CA LEU A 18 3.42 -13.53 17.42
C LEU A 18 2.20 -14.40 17.75
N GLY A 19 1.62 -15.04 16.74
CA GLY A 19 0.35 -15.74 16.88
C GLY A 19 -0.77 -14.76 17.28
N ARG A 20 -1.33 -14.96 18.46
CA ARG A 20 -2.40 -14.10 19.00
C ARG A 20 -1.88 -13.06 20.00
N LYS A 21 -0.57 -13.01 20.20
CA LYS A 21 0.04 -12.11 21.17
C LYS A 21 0.64 -10.90 20.48
N LEU A 22 0.25 -9.71 20.94
CA LEU A 22 0.84 -8.46 20.49
C LEU A 22 2.20 -8.28 21.17
N GLU A 23 3.27 -8.27 20.38
CA GLU A 23 4.63 -8.10 20.86
C GLU A 23 5.07 -6.65 20.94
N SER A 24 4.66 -5.83 19.96
CA SER A 24 5.01 -4.43 19.96
C SER A 24 3.97 -3.59 19.21
N SER A 25 3.90 -2.32 19.58
CA SER A 25 3.04 -1.34 18.94
C SER A 25 3.80 -0.01 18.90
N VAL A 26 4.03 0.51 17.70
CA VAL A 26 4.77 1.75 17.48
C VAL A 26 3.90 2.74 16.73
N TYR A 27 3.88 3.98 17.20
CA TYR A 27 3.07 5.05 16.63
C TYR A 27 3.95 6.00 15.84
N PHE A 28 3.52 6.35 14.62
CA PHE A 28 4.22 7.30 13.76
C PHE A 28 3.30 8.48 13.51
N GLU A 29 3.74 9.67 13.92
CA GLU A 29 2.97 10.90 13.72
C GLU A 29 3.08 11.38 12.27
N PRO A 30 2.09 12.15 11.77
CA PRO A 30 2.06 12.62 10.38
C PRO A 30 2.89 13.88 10.17
N ASP A 31 4.10 13.91 10.68
CA ASP A 31 5.07 14.96 10.46
C ASP A 31 6.35 14.40 9.84
N ASP A 32 7.29 15.26 9.50
CA ASP A 32 8.53 14.84 8.85
C ASP A 32 9.31 13.82 9.67
N GLN A 33 9.37 14.03 10.99
CA GLN A 33 10.06 13.10 11.89
C GLN A 33 9.35 11.74 11.93
N GLY A 34 8.02 11.74 12.03
CA GLY A 34 7.22 10.50 12.05
C GLY A 34 7.35 9.72 10.75
N LEU A 35 7.35 10.41 9.62
CA LEU A 35 7.54 9.78 8.31
C LEU A 35 8.94 9.19 8.15
N ASP A 36 9.98 9.88 8.62
CA ASP A 36 11.34 9.39 8.59
C ASP A 36 11.50 8.14 9.46
N LEU A 37 10.91 8.15 10.65
CA LEU A 37 10.91 6.99 11.55
C LEU A 37 10.17 5.80 10.93
N PHE A 38 9.06 6.04 10.26
CA PHE A 38 8.32 4.99 9.57
C PHE A 38 9.15 4.38 8.44
N SER A 39 9.82 5.20 7.65
CA SER A 39 10.72 4.73 6.60
C SER A 39 11.83 3.85 7.17
N ALA A 40 12.46 4.29 8.27
CA ALA A 40 13.49 3.50 8.94
C ALA A 40 12.94 2.18 9.48
N TYR A 41 11.73 2.21 10.03
CA TYR A 41 11.05 1.00 10.53
C TYR A 41 10.87 -0.02 9.40
N LEU A 42 10.33 0.39 8.25
CA LEU A 42 10.11 -0.52 7.13
C LEU A 42 11.43 -1.07 6.56
N ARG A 43 12.48 -0.28 6.58
CA ARG A 43 13.80 -0.73 6.11
C ARG A 43 14.47 -1.71 7.04
N SER A 44 14.10 -1.73 8.31
CA SER A 44 14.70 -2.63 9.30
C SER A 44 14.35 -4.11 9.07
N PHE A 45 13.27 -4.40 8.34
CA PHE A 45 12.88 -5.78 7.98
C PHE A 45 12.59 -5.91 6.48
N ARG A 46 13.47 -5.33 5.67
CA ARG A 46 13.32 -5.28 4.21
C ARG A 46 12.94 -6.63 3.61
N GLY A 47 11.95 -6.62 2.72
CA GLY A 47 11.48 -7.81 2.02
C GLY A 47 10.41 -8.61 2.73
N GLU A 48 10.15 -8.35 4.00
CA GLU A 48 9.07 -9.02 4.72
C GLU A 48 7.73 -8.34 4.46
N PRO A 49 6.66 -9.11 4.21
CA PRO A 49 5.36 -8.52 3.91
C PRO A 49 4.68 -7.95 5.16
N VAL A 50 3.89 -6.93 4.94
CA VAL A 50 3.03 -6.34 5.96
C VAL A 50 1.58 -6.37 5.49
N ARG A 51 0.65 -6.36 6.43
CA ARG A 51 -0.78 -6.18 6.15
C ARG A 51 -1.15 -4.74 6.50
N LEU A 52 -1.90 -4.08 5.62
CA LEU A 52 -2.35 -2.72 5.83
C LEU A 52 -3.84 -2.70 6.14
N MET A 53 -4.19 -2.11 7.27
CA MET A 53 -5.57 -1.78 7.64
C MET A 53 -5.75 -0.27 7.56
N VAL A 54 -6.80 0.17 6.89
CA VAL A 54 -7.07 1.60 6.70
C VAL A 54 -8.45 1.92 7.24
N ASP A 55 -8.53 2.92 8.09
CA ASP A 55 -9.78 3.43 8.64
C ASP A 55 -10.07 4.80 8.03
N LEU A 56 -10.60 4.76 6.81
CA LEU A 56 -11.04 5.94 6.07
C LEU A 56 -12.47 5.73 5.58
N ILE A 57 -13.18 6.82 5.43
CA ILE A 57 -14.51 6.81 4.84
C ILE A 57 -14.37 6.80 3.31
N GLU A 58 -15.16 5.96 2.63
CA GLU A 58 -15.22 5.88 1.16
C GLU A 58 -13.89 5.48 0.51
N GLU A 59 -13.33 4.38 0.97
CA GLU A 59 -12.14 3.79 0.39
C GLU A 59 -12.47 2.55 -0.42
N GLU A 60 -11.74 2.35 -1.51
CA GLU A 60 -11.79 1.11 -2.29
C GLU A 60 -10.36 0.68 -2.63
N PHE A 61 -10.08 -0.60 -2.42
CA PHE A 61 -8.81 -1.22 -2.74
C PHE A 61 -9.04 -2.45 -3.61
N ARG A 62 -8.16 -2.64 -4.60
CA ARG A 62 -8.23 -3.82 -5.44
C ARG A 62 -6.84 -4.25 -5.87
N GLN A 63 -6.57 -5.53 -5.71
CA GLN A 63 -5.36 -6.13 -6.25
C GLN A 63 -5.66 -6.64 -7.65
N VAL A 64 -4.84 -6.26 -8.62
CA VAL A 64 -4.97 -6.70 -10.00
C VAL A 64 -3.63 -7.18 -10.52
N ARG A 65 -3.70 -8.07 -11.52
CA ARG A 65 -2.54 -8.55 -12.22
C ARG A 65 -2.60 -8.05 -13.65
N ILE A 66 -1.56 -7.38 -14.10
CA ILE A 66 -1.48 -6.84 -15.45
C ILE A 66 -0.24 -7.37 -16.16
N PRO A 67 -0.24 -7.40 -17.51
CA PRO A 67 1.00 -7.65 -18.25
C PRO A 67 2.07 -6.62 -17.85
N PHE A 68 3.31 -7.06 -17.80
CA PHE A 68 4.41 -6.15 -17.52
C PHE A 68 4.67 -5.24 -18.73
N LEU A 69 4.26 -4.00 -18.64
CA LEU A 69 4.35 -2.99 -19.68
C LEU A 69 5.05 -1.74 -19.16
N ARG A 70 5.53 -0.91 -20.08
CA ARG A 70 6.19 0.36 -19.77
C ARG A 70 5.60 1.49 -20.59
N GLY A 71 5.77 2.73 -20.10
CA GLY A 71 5.42 3.94 -20.84
C GLY A 71 3.92 4.05 -21.12
N ALA A 72 3.58 4.39 -22.34
CA ALA A 72 2.20 4.66 -22.77
C ALA A 72 1.27 3.46 -22.62
N ASP A 73 1.77 2.25 -22.89
CA ASP A 73 0.97 1.01 -22.76
C ASP A 73 0.59 0.76 -21.31
N ARG A 74 1.53 0.96 -20.39
CA ARG A 74 1.25 0.83 -18.96
C ARG A 74 0.23 1.86 -18.50
N ARG A 75 0.39 3.11 -18.92
CA ARG A 75 -0.57 4.19 -18.58
C ARG A 75 -1.97 3.88 -19.11
N ALA A 76 -2.08 3.35 -20.33
CA ALA A 76 -3.36 2.98 -20.91
C ALA A 76 -4.08 1.87 -20.13
N ILE A 77 -3.34 0.84 -19.68
CA ILE A 77 -3.89 -0.24 -18.88
C ILE A 77 -4.33 0.28 -17.50
N LEU A 78 -3.53 1.11 -16.86
CA LEU A 78 -3.88 1.70 -15.57
C LEU A 78 -5.15 2.55 -15.68
N LYS A 79 -5.24 3.38 -16.70
CA LYS A 79 -6.43 4.21 -16.94
C LYS A 79 -7.68 3.36 -17.14
N ARG A 80 -7.57 2.25 -17.87
CA ARG A 80 -8.68 1.32 -18.10
C ARG A 80 -9.12 0.67 -16.79
N ASN A 81 -8.18 0.21 -15.96
CA ASN A 81 -8.50 -0.39 -14.67
C ASN A 81 -9.13 0.62 -13.71
N TYR A 82 -8.64 1.85 -13.66
CA TYR A 82 -9.26 2.90 -12.87
C TYR A 82 -10.71 3.16 -13.30
N ALA A 83 -10.95 3.25 -14.61
CA ALA A 83 -12.30 3.46 -15.13
C ALA A 83 -13.22 2.30 -14.80
N LYS A 84 -12.70 1.07 -14.78
CA LYS A 84 -13.47 -0.14 -14.47
C LYS A 84 -13.85 -0.22 -12.99
N TYR A 85 -12.91 0.06 -12.09
CA TYR A 85 -13.08 -0.21 -10.66
C TYR A 85 -13.37 1.03 -9.82
N PHE A 86 -12.93 2.22 -10.27
CA PHE A 86 -13.01 3.45 -9.46
C PHE A 86 -13.61 4.62 -10.24
N ARG A 87 -14.77 4.43 -10.83
CA ARG A 87 -15.42 5.46 -11.67
C ARG A 87 -15.67 6.77 -10.94
N ASN A 88 -16.04 6.69 -9.66
CA ASN A 88 -16.48 7.84 -8.87
C ASN A 88 -15.39 8.38 -7.93
N SER A 89 -14.20 7.81 -7.93
CA SER A 89 -13.11 8.24 -7.06
C SER A 89 -12.31 9.33 -7.71
N ARG A 90 -12.14 10.45 -7.01
CA ARG A 90 -11.30 11.57 -7.45
C ARG A 90 -9.81 11.21 -7.44
N TYR A 91 -9.40 10.45 -6.43
CA TYR A 91 -8.03 10.05 -6.24
C TYR A 91 -7.87 8.58 -6.55
N ARG A 92 -6.96 8.30 -7.45
CA ARG A 92 -6.66 6.96 -7.93
C ARG A 92 -5.16 6.77 -7.88
N HIS A 93 -4.72 5.67 -7.33
CA HIS A 93 -3.30 5.37 -7.19
C HIS A 93 -3.05 3.89 -7.40
N ALA A 94 -1.90 3.56 -7.96
CA ALA A 94 -1.47 2.18 -8.16
C ALA A 94 -0.08 1.99 -7.58
N ILE A 95 0.09 0.94 -6.78
CA ILE A 95 1.39 0.57 -6.23
C ILE A 95 1.78 -0.78 -6.82
N SER A 96 2.96 -0.84 -7.46
CA SER A 96 3.51 -2.10 -7.91
C SER A 96 3.97 -2.90 -6.70
N GLN A 97 3.47 -4.13 -6.57
CA GLN A 97 3.82 -5.02 -5.47
C GLN A 97 4.92 -6.00 -5.85
N SER A 98 4.82 -6.58 -7.05
CA SER A 98 5.80 -7.53 -7.51
C SER A 98 5.68 -7.74 -9.02
N VAL A 99 6.75 -8.24 -9.63
CA VAL A 99 6.77 -8.65 -11.02
C VAL A 99 7.05 -10.14 -11.05
N GLU A 100 6.12 -10.92 -11.58
CA GLU A 100 6.26 -12.37 -11.68
C GLU A 100 6.69 -12.77 -13.08
N LYS A 101 7.70 -13.64 -13.16
CA LYS A 101 8.13 -14.25 -14.42
C LYS A 101 7.45 -15.60 -14.57
N LYS A 102 6.34 -15.61 -15.31
CA LYS A 102 5.70 -16.84 -15.79
C LYS A 102 5.94 -16.94 -17.29
N THR A 103 5.12 -17.68 -18.00
CA THR A 103 5.13 -17.72 -19.48
C THR A 103 5.06 -16.31 -20.07
N ARG A 104 4.32 -15.42 -19.38
CA ARG A 104 4.34 -13.96 -19.62
C ARG A 104 4.75 -13.27 -18.34
N LYS A 105 5.54 -12.21 -18.48
CA LYS A 105 5.91 -11.38 -17.33
C LYS A 105 4.70 -10.57 -16.91
N GLU A 106 4.29 -10.72 -15.67
CA GLU A 106 3.13 -10.03 -15.10
C GLU A 106 3.53 -9.18 -13.91
N GLU A 107 2.79 -8.08 -13.71
CA GLU A 107 2.97 -7.18 -12.58
C GLU A 107 1.74 -7.23 -11.67
N ASN A 108 1.96 -7.41 -10.38
CA ASN A 108 0.91 -7.33 -9.37
C ASN A 108 0.80 -5.90 -8.90
N LEU A 109 -0.38 -5.31 -9.06
CA LEU A 109 -0.68 -3.94 -8.66
C LEU A 109 -1.71 -3.91 -7.56
N LEU A 110 -1.54 -2.94 -6.68
CA LEU A 110 -2.57 -2.52 -5.77
C LEU A 110 -3.19 -1.23 -6.30
N LEU A 111 -4.46 -1.27 -6.65
CA LEU A 111 -5.22 -0.10 -7.05
C LEU A 111 -6.00 0.45 -5.88
N MET A 112 -6.04 1.76 -5.76
CA MET A 112 -6.75 2.46 -4.70
C MET A 112 -7.60 3.58 -5.27
N GLY A 113 -8.82 3.71 -4.74
CA GLY A 113 -9.67 4.85 -4.97
C GLY A 113 -10.08 5.43 -3.63
N LEU A 114 -9.68 6.64 -3.32
CA LEU A 114 -9.88 7.28 -2.02
C LEU A 114 -10.45 8.68 -2.18
N THR A 115 -11.29 9.07 -1.22
CA THR A 115 -11.83 10.44 -1.16
C THR A 115 -10.86 11.39 -0.47
N ASN A 116 -10.12 10.92 0.55
CA ASN A 116 -9.15 11.70 1.33
C ASN A 116 -7.75 11.13 1.21
N GLN A 117 -7.32 10.83 0.00
CA GLN A 117 -6.03 10.21 -0.28
C GLN A 117 -4.85 11.03 0.25
N TYR A 118 -4.97 12.35 0.29
CA TYR A 118 -3.87 13.21 0.72
C TYR A 118 -3.38 12.90 2.13
N LEU A 119 -4.23 12.35 2.99
CA LEU A 119 -3.83 11.96 4.35
C LEU A 119 -2.99 10.67 4.35
N LEU A 120 -3.31 9.73 3.47
CA LEU A 120 -2.63 8.44 3.38
C LEU A 120 -1.44 8.47 2.42
N GLU A 121 -1.43 9.37 1.46
CA GLU A 121 -0.45 9.41 0.37
C GLU A 121 1.02 9.41 0.85
N PRO A 122 1.43 10.21 1.84
CA PRO A 122 2.83 10.19 2.30
C PRO A 122 3.26 8.82 2.81
N TRP A 123 2.37 8.10 3.48
CA TRP A 123 2.64 6.76 4.01
C TRP A 123 2.76 5.72 2.90
N LEU A 124 1.86 5.79 1.91
CA LEU A 124 1.89 4.89 0.76
C LEU A 124 3.17 5.08 -0.05
N LYS A 125 3.61 6.32 -0.20
CA LYS A 125 4.85 6.61 -0.91
C LYS A 125 6.05 5.96 -0.23
N ILE A 126 6.11 5.98 1.09
CA ILE A 126 7.18 5.33 1.85
C ILE A 126 7.11 3.81 1.69
N ILE A 127 5.92 3.22 1.72
CA ILE A 127 5.74 1.79 1.50
C ILE A 127 6.26 1.40 0.11
N GLU A 128 5.95 2.21 -0.89
CA GLU A 128 6.42 2.01 -2.26
C GLU A 128 7.94 2.18 -2.38
N ASP A 129 8.47 3.27 -1.85
CA ASP A 129 9.91 3.60 -1.93
C ASP A 129 10.78 2.57 -1.21
N THR A 130 10.32 2.02 -0.11
CA THR A 130 11.01 0.96 0.64
C THR A 130 10.79 -0.43 0.06
N ARG A 131 9.95 -0.54 -0.97
CA ARG A 131 9.58 -1.81 -1.61
C ARG A 131 9.04 -2.84 -0.63
N THR A 132 8.24 -2.39 0.32
CA THR A 132 7.62 -3.25 1.32
C THR A 132 6.42 -3.96 0.69
N PRO A 133 6.41 -5.31 0.64
CA PRO A 133 5.26 -6.03 0.06
C PRO A 133 4.04 -5.92 0.97
N LEU A 134 2.87 -5.76 0.35
CA LEU A 134 1.60 -5.82 1.08
C LEU A 134 0.98 -7.19 0.88
N SER A 135 0.81 -7.95 1.96
CA SER A 135 0.19 -9.28 1.92
C SER A 135 -1.33 -9.22 1.92
N GLY A 136 -1.90 -8.08 2.27
CA GLY A 136 -3.33 -7.85 2.23
C GLY A 136 -3.66 -6.44 2.68
N ILE A 137 -4.86 -5.99 2.29
CA ILE A 137 -5.41 -4.70 2.70
C ILE A 137 -6.83 -4.94 3.17
N VAL A 138 -7.15 -4.37 4.32
CA VAL A 138 -8.49 -4.43 4.90
C VAL A 138 -8.90 -3.02 5.32
N SER A 139 -10.20 -2.78 5.27
CA SER A 139 -10.79 -1.52 5.69
C SER A 139 -11.73 -1.69 6.87
#